data_771b643dec1bf786ee2164f99efb1ecd
#
_entry.id   771b643dec1bf786ee2164f99efb1ecd
#
_cell.length_a   1.000
_cell.length_b   1.000
_cell.length_c   1.000
_cell.angle_alpha   90.00
_cell.angle_beta   90.00
_cell.angle_gamma   90.00
#
_symmetry.space_group_name_H-M   'P 1'
#
loop_
_entity.id
_entity.type
_entity.pdbx_description
1 polymer ?
#
loop_
_entity_poly.entity_id
_entity_poly.type
_entity_poly.pdbx_seq_one_letter_code
_entity_poly.pdbx_strand_id
1 'polypeptide(L)'
;LHGRRFSNGRILDLGNKGPTLRRSDRLLQLAQGLRILHVGCCDHLPLIHEKRQQGLYLHENLCRVATQCVGVDTNAEGVALLRSTGFPQTYTPDDAPLTSVVDGKEQAYDLCLLADVIEHVGNPVEFLSGMRRYQFKRLVVVTPNAFRWRNSWPGGEAINTDHRFWFTPYTLCKVLVD
;
A
#
# COMPACT_ATOMS: atom_id res chain seq x y z
N LEU A 1 -4.75 20.55 -7.64
CA LEU A 1 -4.68 19.83 -6.36
C LEU A 1 -4.18 20.75 -5.24
N HIS A 2 -3.18 21.57 -5.47
CA HIS A 2 -2.57 22.48 -4.46
C HIS A 2 -3.44 23.68 -4.02
N GLY A 3 -4.73 23.71 -4.33
CA GLY A 3 -5.65 24.76 -3.87
C GLY A 3 -5.36 26.19 -4.39
N ARG A 4 -4.45 26.35 -5.35
CA ARG A 4 -4.05 27.68 -5.88
C ARG A 4 -5.18 28.43 -6.60
N ARG A 5 -6.23 27.73 -7.03
CA ARG A 5 -7.43 28.32 -7.63
C ARG A 5 -8.65 27.61 -7.05
N PHE A 6 -9.54 28.38 -6.48
CA PHE A 6 -10.85 27.86 -6.07
C PHE A 6 -11.63 27.39 -7.29
N SER A 7 -12.29 26.25 -7.18
CA SER A 7 -13.18 25.72 -8.21
C SER A 7 -14.37 25.04 -7.51
N ASN A 8 -15.58 25.42 -7.90
CA ASN A 8 -16.81 24.78 -7.49
C ASN A 8 -17.42 24.00 -8.66
N GLY A 9 -17.78 22.75 -8.43
CA GLY A 9 -18.44 21.90 -9.43
C GLY A 9 -17.54 21.41 -10.58
N ARG A 10 -16.21 21.40 -10.42
CA ARG A 10 -15.30 20.86 -11.44
C ARG A 10 -15.44 19.34 -11.55
N ILE A 11 -15.70 18.87 -12.76
CA ILE A 11 -15.70 17.44 -13.07
C ILE A 11 -14.27 17.00 -13.40
N LEU A 12 -13.81 15.95 -12.73
CA LEU A 12 -12.57 15.26 -13.08
C LEU A 12 -12.93 14.05 -13.95
N ASP A 13 -12.43 14.03 -15.18
CA ASP A 13 -12.52 12.85 -16.03
C ASP A 13 -11.47 11.84 -15.55
N LEU A 14 -11.92 10.75 -14.96
CA LEU A 14 -11.11 9.64 -14.50
C LEU A 14 -10.96 8.56 -15.59
N GLY A 15 -11.27 8.89 -16.83
CA GLY A 15 -11.36 8.04 -18.02
C GLY A 15 -10.57 6.75 -17.98
N ASN A 16 -11.28 5.64 -18.14
CA ASN A 16 -10.70 4.30 -18.19
C ASN A 16 -10.09 4.04 -19.58
N LYS A 17 -8.86 4.47 -19.81
CA LYS A 17 -8.16 4.39 -21.11
C LYS A 17 -7.13 3.25 -21.19
N GLY A 18 -7.30 2.17 -20.48
CA GLY A 18 -6.33 1.08 -20.51
C GLY A 18 -6.94 -0.30 -20.33
N PRO A 19 -6.16 -1.36 -20.59
CA PRO A 19 -6.59 -2.73 -20.34
C PRO A 19 -6.88 -2.89 -18.84
N THR A 20 -8.00 -3.55 -18.54
CA THR A 20 -8.38 -3.87 -17.16
C THR A 20 -7.51 -5.00 -16.64
N LEU A 21 -6.42 -4.66 -15.96
CA LEU A 21 -5.60 -5.64 -15.24
C LEU A 21 -6.20 -5.87 -13.84
N ARG A 22 -6.03 -7.07 -13.33
CA ARG A 22 -6.27 -7.31 -11.91
C ARG A 22 -5.31 -6.45 -11.09
N ARG A 23 -5.76 -5.95 -9.94
CA ARG A 23 -4.96 -5.11 -9.05
C ARG A 23 -3.61 -5.77 -8.70
N SER A 24 -3.63 -7.04 -8.31
CA SER A 24 -2.43 -7.82 -8.02
C SER A 24 -1.42 -7.80 -9.16
N ASP A 25 -1.89 -8.10 -10.39
CA ASP A 25 -1.02 -8.18 -11.56
C ASP A 25 -0.35 -6.84 -11.86
N ARG A 26 -1.12 -5.75 -11.69
CA ARG A 26 -0.58 -4.40 -11.87
C ARG A 26 0.49 -4.06 -10.83
N LEU A 27 0.27 -4.44 -9.57
CA LEU A 27 1.25 -4.20 -8.51
C LEU A 27 2.53 -5.02 -8.75
N LEU A 28 2.41 -6.27 -9.17
CA LEU A 28 3.56 -7.11 -9.48
C LEU A 28 4.36 -6.58 -10.68
N GLN A 29 3.68 -6.10 -11.74
CA GLN A 29 4.35 -5.43 -12.86
C GLN A 29 5.13 -4.18 -12.42
N LEU A 30 4.55 -3.37 -11.53
CA LEU A 30 5.21 -2.17 -11.00
C LEU A 30 6.40 -2.49 -10.10
N ALA A 31 6.40 -3.65 -9.49
CA ALA A 31 7.38 -4.14 -8.52
C ALA A 31 8.56 -4.90 -9.15
N GLN A 32 8.37 -5.38 -10.37
CA GLN A 32 9.32 -6.29 -11.01
C GLN A 32 10.73 -5.71 -11.12
N GLY A 33 11.72 -6.43 -10.57
CA GLY A 33 13.14 -6.06 -10.60
C GLY A 33 13.50 -4.83 -9.75
N LEU A 34 12.60 -4.36 -8.89
CA LEU A 34 12.80 -3.18 -8.05
C LEU A 34 13.14 -3.56 -6.60
N ARG A 35 13.72 -2.60 -5.87
CA ARG A 35 13.87 -2.65 -4.42
C ARG A 35 12.64 -2.00 -3.80
N ILE A 36 11.90 -2.76 -3.02
CA ILE A 36 10.57 -2.38 -2.54
C ILE A 36 10.55 -2.26 -1.03
N LEU A 37 9.92 -1.21 -0.55
CA LEU A 37 9.41 -1.09 0.81
C LEU A 37 7.90 -1.33 0.77
N HIS A 38 7.44 -2.48 1.28
CA HIS A 38 6.02 -2.83 1.38
C HIS A 38 5.53 -2.59 2.79
N VAL A 39 4.76 -1.53 3.00
CA VAL A 39 4.19 -1.13 4.29
C VAL A 39 2.76 -1.67 4.39
N GLY A 40 2.41 -2.23 5.55
CA GLY A 40 1.21 -3.03 5.74
C GLY A 40 1.37 -4.41 5.11
N CYS A 41 2.52 -5.04 5.34
CA CYS A 41 2.86 -6.31 4.69
C CYS A 41 2.14 -7.52 5.30
N CYS A 42 1.69 -7.43 6.55
CA CYS A 42 0.89 -8.47 7.20
C CYS A 42 -0.57 -8.34 6.78
N ASP A 43 -1.16 -9.45 6.48
CA ASP A 43 -2.61 -9.59 6.36
C ASP A 43 -3.19 -10.01 7.73
N HIS A 44 -4.50 -10.16 7.84
CA HIS A 44 -5.10 -10.82 9.00
C HIS A 44 -4.45 -12.19 9.20
N LEU A 45 -3.88 -12.43 10.38
CA LEU A 45 -3.08 -13.64 10.68
C LEU A 45 -3.74 -14.94 10.23
N PRO A 46 -5.04 -15.20 10.50
CA PRO A 46 -5.71 -16.41 10.08
C PRO A 46 -5.74 -16.60 8.55
N LEU A 47 -5.71 -15.50 7.79
CA LEU A 47 -5.81 -15.52 6.32
C LEU A 47 -4.46 -15.68 5.62
N ILE A 48 -3.34 -15.42 6.28
CA ILE A 48 -2.00 -15.48 5.66
C ILE A 48 -1.74 -16.87 5.08
N HIS A 49 -1.99 -17.92 5.86
CA HIS A 49 -1.75 -19.30 5.43
C HIS A 49 -2.61 -19.67 4.21
N GLU A 50 -3.89 -19.39 4.27
CA GLU A 50 -4.82 -19.67 3.16
C GLU A 50 -4.44 -18.90 1.89
N LYS A 51 -4.18 -17.59 2.01
CA LYS A 51 -3.77 -16.75 0.87
C LYS A 51 -2.44 -17.22 0.26
N ARG A 52 -1.51 -17.70 1.07
CA ARG A 52 -0.25 -18.29 0.57
C ARG A 52 -0.50 -19.57 -0.22
N GLN A 53 -1.33 -20.48 0.29
CA GLN A 53 -1.69 -21.70 -0.43
C GLN A 53 -2.36 -21.41 -1.78
N GLN A 54 -3.18 -20.36 -1.83
CA GLN A 54 -3.87 -19.93 -3.05
C GLN A 54 -3.00 -19.06 -3.97
N GLY A 55 -1.76 -18.71 -3.58
CA GLY A 55 -0.89 -17.80 -4.33
C GLY A 55 -1.41 -16.34 -4.36
N LEU A 56 -2.26 -15.96 -3.41
CA LEU A 56 -2.90 -14.65 -3.33
C LEU A 56 -2.24 -13.70 -2.33
N TYR A 57 -1.25 -14.18 -1.57
CA TYR A 57 -0.58 -13.35 -0.57
C TYR A 57 0.35 -12.33 -1.23
N LEU A 58 -0.03 -11.06 -1.15
CA LEU A 58 0.64 -9.99 -1.89
C LEU A 58 2.12 -9.87 -1.54
N HIS A 59 2.48 -9.88 -0.24
CA HIS A 59 3.88 -9.72 0.18
C HIS A 59 4.79 -10.82 -0.40
N GLU A 60 4.36 -12.08 -0.34
CA GLU A 60 5.08 -13.20 -0.94
C GLU A 60 5.25 -13.02 -2.45
N ASN A 61 4.20 -12.62 -3.16
CA ASN A 61 4.24 -12.40 -4.60
C ASN A 61 5.17 -11.23 -4.97
N LEU A 62 5.20 -10.16 -4.17
CA LEU A 62 6.16 -9.06 -4.33
C LEU A 62 7.60 -9.53 -4.13
N CYS A 63 7.86 -10.34 -3.09
CA CYS A 63 9.19 -10.91 -2.84
C CYS A 63 9.70 -11.78 -3.99
N ARG A 64 8.80 -12.42 -4.74
CA ARG A 64 9.18 -13.26 -5.90
C ARG A 64 9.59 -12.45 -7.13
N VAL A 65 9.05 -11.24 -7.32
CA VAL A 65 9.31 -10.43 -8.52
C VAL A 65 10.28 -9.28 -8.28
N ALA A 66 10.45 -8.84 -7.05
CA ALA A 66 11.35 -7.78 -6.66
C ALA A 66 12.80 -8.26 -6.57
N THR A 67 13.75 -7.37 -6.78
CA THR A 67 15.18 -7.62 -6.47
C THR A 67 15.38 -7.68 -4.95
N GLN A 68 14.68 -6.86 -4.21
CA GLN A 68 14.61 -6.87 -2.76
C GLN A 68 13.20 -6.40 -2.32
N CYS A 69 12.64 -7.07 -1.33
CA CYS A 69 11.36 -6.66 -0.75
C CYS A 69 11.48 -6.63 0.78
N VAL A 70 11.43 -5.43 1.34
CA VAL A 70 11.39 -5.20 2.79
C VAL A 70 9.94 -4.99 3.19
N GLY A 71 9.45 -5.80 4.12
CA GLY A 71 8.12 -5.68 4.70
C GLY A 71 8.15 -4.86 5.98
N VAL A 72 7.16 -3.99 6.18
CA VAL A 72 6.96 -3.24 7.42
C VAL A 72 5.51 -3.35 7.86
N ASP A 73 5.28 -3.69 9.13
CA ASP A 73 3.94 -3.76 9.70
C ASP A 73 3.94 -3.44 11.19
N THR A 74 2.87 -2.85 11.67
CA THR A 74 2.66 -2.56 13.11
C THR A 74 2.30 -3.81 13.92
N ASN A 75 1.87 -4.89 13.27
CA ASN A 75 1.52 -6.15 13.91
C ASN A 75 2.79 -6.98 14.19
N ALA A 76 3.33 -6.84 15.39
CA ALA A 76 4.55 -7.54 15.82
C ALA A 76 4.43 -9.08 15.73
N GLU A 77 3.25 -9.64 16.02
CA GLU A 77 2.99 -11.08 15.91
C GLU A 77 3.04 -11.52 14.44
N GLY A 78 2.42 -10.76 13.55
CA GLY A 78 2.48 -10.96 12.11
C GLY A 78 3.90 -10.88 11.56
N VAL A 79 4.67 -9.90 12.00
CA VAL A 79 6.10 -9.76 11.65
C VAL A 79 6.89 -10.99 12.09
N ALA A 80 6.70 -11.47 13.33
CA ALA A 80 7.36 -12.66 13.85
C ALA A 80 6.97 -13.92 13.04
N LEU A 81 5.68 -14.07 12.70
CA LEU A 81 5.19 -15.17 11.87
C LEU A 81 5.84 -15.13 10.49
N LEU A 82 5.89 -13.98 9.83
CA LEU A 82 6.49 -13.85 8.50
C LEU A 82 7.98 -14.18 8.52
N ARG A 83 8.74 -13.68 9.50
CA ARG A 83 10.16 -14.02 9.67
C ARG A 83 10.39 -15.53 9.81
N SER A 84 9.57 -16.21 10.63
CA SER A 84 9.68 -17.67 10.84
C SER A 84 9.26 -18.50 9.64
N THR A 85 8.50 -17.93 8.70
CA THR A 85 7.94 -18.65 7.54
C THR A 85 8.56 -18.26 6.20
N GLY A 86 9.78 -17.66 6.21
CA GLY A 86 10.59 -17.44 5.01
C GLY A 86 10.70 -15.99 4.54
N PHE A 87 10.22 -15.01 5.32
CA PHE A 87 10.35 -13.58 5.01
C PHE A 87 11.19 -12.84 6.06
N PRO A 88 12.53 -13.10 6.12
CA PRO A 88 13.40 -12.54 7.16
C PRO A 88 13.49 -11.01 7.11
N GLN A 89 13.24 -10.39 5.94
CA GLN A 89 13.27 -8.94 5.77
C GLN A 89 11.90 -8.29 6.07
N THR A 90 11.27 -8.68 7.17
CA THR A 90 10.02 -8.10 7.66
C THR A 90 10.24 -7.50 9.04
N TYR A 91 9.77 -6.27 9.27
CA TYR A 91 10.12 -5.46 10.43
C TYR A 91 8.90 -4.77 11.02
N THR A 92 8.99 -4.45 12.31
CA THR A 92 8.14 -3.40 12.90
C THR A 92 8.63 -2.03 12.44
N PRO A 93 7.80 -0.98 12.51
CA PRO A 93 8.23 0.36 12.09
C PRO A 93 9.49 0.86 12.78
N ASP A 94 9.72 0.52 14.04
CA ASP A 94 10.87 1.01 14.81
C ASP A 94 12.19 0.33 14.41
N ASP A 95 12.13 -0.92 13.94
CA ASP A 95 13.30 -1.71 13.54
C ASP A 95 13.55 -1.67 12.03
N ALA A 96 12.63 -1.10 11.25
CA ALA A 96 12.68 -1.15 9.80
C ALA A 96 13.83 -0.31 9.23
N PRO A 97 14.63 -0.87 8.29
CA PRO A 97 15.70 -0.11 7.65
C PRO A 97 15.14 1.06 6.84
N LEU A 98 15.74 2.23 7.02
CA LEU A 98 15.32 3.46 6.33
C LEU A 98 15.72 3.46 4.84
N THR A 99 16.70 2.63 4.50
CA THR A 99 17.25 2.46 3.16
C THR A 99 17.32 0.98 2.79
N SER A 100 17.36 0.71 1.50
CA SER A 100 17.73 -0.60 0.97
C SER A 100 19.25 -0.79 1.05
N VAL A 101 19.73 -2.01 1.28
CA VAL A 101 21.16 -2.33 1.25
C VAL A 101 21.40 -3.34 0.14
N VAL A 102 22.26 -2.97 -0.83
CA VAL A 102 22.67 -3.83 -1.95
C VAL A 102 24.19 -3.79 -2.06
N ASP A 103 24.83 -4.94 -2.05
CA ASP A 103 26.31 -5.09 -2.08
C ASP A 103 27.02 -4.24 -1.01
N GLY A 104 26.43 -4.19 0.19
CA GLY A 104 26.95 -3.41 1.32
C GLY A 104 26.79 -1.88 1.21
N LYS A 105 26.06 -1.39 0.19
CA LYS A 105 25.80 0.04 -0.01
C LYS A 105 24.35 0.38 0.27
N GLU A 106 24.13 1.43 1.03
CA GLU A 106 22.82 2.00 1.26
C GLU A 106 22.31 2.71 0.00
N GLN A 107 21.05 2.45 -0.34
CA GLN A 107 20.39 3.04 -1.49
C GLN A 107 18.91 3.27 -1.17
N ALA A 108 18.32 4.30 -1.77
CA ALA A 108 16.88 4.49 -1.65
C ALA A 108 16.11 3.30 -2.26
N TYR A 109 14.97 2.95 -1.65
CA TYR A 109 14.02 2.03 -2.27
C TYR A 109 13.55 2.62 -3.60
N ASP A 110 13.38 1.78 -4.62
CA ASP A 110 12.84 2.25 -5.89
C ASP A 110 11.34 2.52 -5.79
N LEU A 111 10.66 1.77 -4.93
CA LEU A 111 9.22 1.85 -4.71
C LEU A 111 8.87 1.65 -3.23
N CYS A 112 8.09 2.58 -2.67
CA CYS A 112 7.33 2.37 -1.45
C CYS A 112 5.89 2.03 -1.83
N LEU A 113 5.36 0.91 -1.34
CA LEU A 113 4.02 0.44 -1.62
C LEU A 113 3.19 0.44 -0.34
N LEU A 114 2.07 1.16 -0.37
CA LEU A 114 0.99 1.14 0.63
C LEU A 114 -0.22 0.48 -0.02
N ALA A 115 -0.51 -0.76 0.32
CA ALA A 115 -1.63 -1.50 -0.24
C ALA A 115 -2.67 -1.82 0.83
N ASP A 116 -3.81 -1.14 0.80
CA ASP A 116 -4.89 -1.19 1.80
C ASP A 116 -4.38 -0.89 3.23
N VAL A 117 -3.77 0.28 3.38
CA VAL A 117 -3.22 0.77 4.68
C VAL A 117 -3.82 2.12 5.06
N ILE A 118 -3.86 3.06 4.10
CA ILE A 118 -4.18 4.46 4.38
C ILE A 118 -5.61 4.66 4.89
N GLU A 119 -6.53 3.77 4.55
CA GLU A 119 -7.92 3.76 5.03
C GLU A 119 -8.06 3.34 6.49
N HIS A 120 -7.04 2.69 7.07
CA HIS A 120 -7.05 2.20 8.46
C HIS A 120 -6.40 3.16 9.45
N VAL A 121 -5.58 4.11 8.98
CA VAL A 121 -4.82 5.01 9.87
C VAL A 121 -5.69 6.08 10.52
N GLY A 122 -5.26 6.60 11.68
CA GLY A 122 -6.00 7.63 12.40
C GLY A 122 -5.98 9.00 11.70
N ASN A 123 -4.83 9.37 11.14
CA ASN A 123 -4.62 10.60 10.37
C ASN A 123 -3.76 10.31 9.13
N PRO A 124 -4.36 10.29 7.93
CA PRO A 124 -3.64 9.98 6.69
C PRO A 124 -2.49 10.94 6.37
N VAL A 125 -2.65 12.24 6.64
CA VAL A 125 -1.61 13.26 6.38
C VAL A 125 -0.41 13.06 7.30
N GLU A 126 -0.66 12.86 8.59
CA GLU A 126 0.40 12.60 9.58
C GLU A 126 1.12 11.29 9.27
N PHE A 127 0.39 10.24 8.94
CA PHE A 127 0.94 8.96 8.53
C PHE A 127 1.87 9.09 7.32
N LEU A 128 1.44 9.78 6.26
CA LEU A 128 2.26 10.02 5.07
C LEU A 128 3.48 10.89 5.37
N SER A 129 3.35 11.88 6.26
CA SER A 129 4.50 12.65 6.75
C SER A 129 5.52 11.76 7.47
N GLY A 130 5.06 10.83 8.30
CA GLY A 130 5.92 9.84 8.96
C GLY A 130 6.63 8.90 7.99
N MET A 131 6.03 8.63 6.82
CA MET A 131 6.65 7.81 5.78
C MET A 131 7.89 8.46 5.15
N ARG A 132 8.06 9.78 5.26
CA ARG A 132 9.23 10.52 4.74
C ARG A 132 10.55 10.11 5.40
N ARG A 133 10.52 9.42 6.52
CA ARG A 133 11.74 8.87 7.15
C ARG A 133 12.40 7.80 6.29
N TYR A 134 11.62 7.06 5.48
CA TYR A 134 12.16 6.08 4.56
C TYR A 134 12.62 6.75 3.26
N GLN A 135 13.78 6.37 2.76
CA GLN A 135 14.29 6.89 1.49
C GLN A 135 13.73 6.07 0.34
N PHE A 136 12.84 6.64 -0.44
CA PHE A 136 12.27 5.99 -1.63
C PHE A 136 12.10 6.99 -2.77
N LYS A 137 12.15 6.47 -4.01
CA LYS A 137 12.02 7.29 -5.23
C LYS A 137 10.56 7.50 -5.64
N ARG A 138 9.70 6.52 -5.40
CA ARG A 138 8.28 6.54 -5.79
C ARG A 138 7.41 5.98 -4.69
N LEU A 139 6.23 6.56 -4.52
CA LEU A 139 5.17 6.06 -3.65
C LEU A 139 4.01 5.57 -4.50
N VAL A 140 3.53 4.37 -4.24
CA VAL A 140 2.28 3.83 -4.78
C VAL A 140 1.34 3.56 -3.62
N VAL A 141 0.16 4.17 -3.69
CA VAL A 141 -0.90 3.98 -2.70
C VAL A 141 -2.08 3.31 -3.37
N VAL A 142 -2.57 2.24 -2.78
CA VAL A 142 -3.78 1.54 -3.19
C VAL A 142 -4.73 1.48 -2.01
N THR A 143 -5.97 1.87 -2.25
CA THR A 143 -7.04 1.86 -1.26
C THR A 143 -8.38 1.62 -1.96
N PRO A 144 -9.41 1.11 -1.29
CA PRO A 144 -10.74 0.96 -1.87
C PRO A 144 -11.28 2.28 -2.39
N ASN A 145 -11.84 2.25 -3.60
CA ASN A 145 -12.44 3.42 -4.21
C ASN A 145 -13.86 3.65 -3.67
N ALA A 146 -14.10 4.83 -3.08
CA ALA A 146 -15.42 5.22 -2.58
C ALA A 146 -16.53 5.16 -3.66
N PHE A 147 -16.17 5.35 -4.93
CA PHE A 147 -17.13 5.27 -6.05
C PHE A 147 -17.40 3.84 -6.54
N ARG A 148 -16.90 2.82 -5.87
CA ARG A 148 -17.24 1.44 -6.25
C ARG A 148 -18.75 1.25 -6.11
N TRP A 149 -19.42 0.77 -7.18
CA TRP A 149 -20.89 0.62 -7.23
C TRP A 149 -21.49 -0.19 -6.06
N ARG A 150 -20.74 -1.18 -5.52
CA ARG A 150 -21.17 -1.94 -4.34
C ARG A 150 -21.23 -1.11 -3.06
N ASN A 151 -20.53 0.03 -3.00
CA ASN A 151 -20.55 0.92 -1.84
C ASN A 151 -21.75 1.89 -1.89
N SER A 152 -22.45 1.95 -3.03
CA SER A 152 -23.55 2.89 -3.27
C SER A 152 -24.90 2.18 -3.41
N TRP A 153 -25.11 1.08 -2.72
CA TRP A 153 -26.38 0.38 -2.76
C TRP A 153 -27.51 1.27 -2.21
N PRO A 154 -28.67 1.38 -2.91
CA PRO A 154 -29.80 2.15 -2.40
C PRO A 154 -30.23 1.64 -1.02
N GLY A 155 -30.11 2.48 0.01
CA GLY A 155 -30.50 2.15 1.38
C GLY A 155 -29.50 1.36 2.21
N GLY A 156 -28.25 1.18 1.73
CA GLY A 156 -27.21 0.49 2.48
C GLY A 156 -25.79 0.93 2.10
N GLU A 157 -24.85 0.66 2.99
CA GLU A 157 -23.41 0.83 2.80
C GLU A 157 -22.70 -0.49 3.04
N ALA A 158 -21.82 -0.90 2.10
CA ALA A 158 -20.93 -2.04 2.32
C ALA A 158 -19.73 -1.58 3.14
N ILE A 159 -19.74 -1.89 4.42
CA ILE A 159 -18.69 -1.49 5.36
C ILE A 159 -17.62 -2.58 5.54
N ASN A 160 -16.38 -2.13 5.75
CA ASN A 160 -15.35 -2.88 6.47
C ASN A 160 -15.16 -2.16 7.81
N THR A 161 -15.36 -2.87 8.91
CA THR A 161 -15.36 -2.28 10.27
C THR A 161 -14.02 -1.66 10.67
N ASP A 162 -12.94 -2.03 10.00
CA ASP A 162 -11.59 -1.52 10.25
C ASP A 162 -11.26 -0.27 9.42
N HIS A 163 -12.07 0.05 8.40
CA HIS A 163 -11.87 1.25 7.60
C HIS A 163 -12.37 2.50 8.33
N ARG A 164 -11.51 3.49 8.41
CA ARG A 164 -11.84 4.82 8.97
C ARG A 164 -12.12 5.84 7.88
N PHE A 165 -11.62 5.60 6.66
CA PHE A 165 -11.72 6.54 5.55
C PHE A 165 -12.15 5.83 4.25
N TRP A 166 -12.96 6.55 3.48
CA TRP A 166 -13.27 6.23 2.11
C TRP A 166 -12.68 7.28 1.18
N PHE A 167 -11.79 6.85 0.29
CA PHE A 167 -11.13 7.76 -0.63
C PHE A 167 -11.76 7.73 -2.01
N THR A 168 -12.03 8.91 -2.56
CA THR A 168 -12.16 9.09 -4.01
C THR A 168 -10.77 9.32 -4.60
N PRO A 169 -10.56 9.15 -5.91
CA PRO A 169 -9.29 9.52 -6.54
C PRO A 169 -8.87 10.97 -6.25
N TYR A 170 -9.82 11.90 -6.17
CA TYR A 170 -9.54 13.29 -5.85
C TYR A 170 -9.10 13.48 -4.40
N THR A 171 -9.84 12.93 -3.43
CA THR A 171 -9.50 13.11 -2.01
C THR A 171 -8.20 12.41 -1.63
N LEU A 172 -7.91 11.25 -2.22
CA LEU A 172 -6.61 10.60 -2.05
C LEU A 172 -5.46 11.47 -2.58
N CYS A 173 -5.62 12.03 -3.79
CA CYS A 173 -4.62 12.94 -4.35
C CYS A 173 -4.45 14.21 -3.50
N LYS A 174 -5.51 14.73 -2.87
CA LYS A 174 -5.40 15.87 -1.95
C LYS A 174 -4.52 15.54 -0.75
N VAL A 175 -4.77 14.41 -0.11
CA VAL A 175 -3.99 13.95 1.06
C VAL A 175 -2.52 13.70 0.71
N LEU A 176 -2.23 13.28 -0.53
CA LEU A 176 -0.85 13.02 -0.99
C LEU A 176 -0.04 14.28 -1.30
N VAL A 177 -0.69 15.44 -1.47
CA VAL A 177 -0.01 16.70 -1.83
C VAL A 177 0.02 17.73 -0.70
N ASP A 178 -0.72 17.48 0.37
CA ASP A 178 -0.69 18.28 1.60
C ASP A 178 0.45 17.81 2.50
#